data_001eab0a32cc8ddf4e68e590eee83172
#
_entry.id   001eab0a32cc8ddf4e68e590eee83172
#
_cell.length_a   1.000
_cell.length_b   1.000
_cell.length_c   1.000
_cell.angle_alpha   90.00
_cell.angle_beta   90.00
_cell.angle_gamma   90.00
#
_symmetry.space_group_name_H-M   'P 1'
#
loop_
_entity.id
_entity.type
_entity.pdbx_description
1 polymer ?
#
loop_
_entity_poly.entity_id
_entity_poly.type
_entity_poly.pdbx_seq_one_letter_code
_entity_poly.pdbx_strand_id
1 'polypeptide(L)'
;GNNSASETGLTMTTGTYAVTVGAGGAGFPDAPSNAGDADGSNGEDSVFSTITSLGGGGGASHASGGGVTGGSGGGSSLNSNSAGGGTTGQGKGGGQGSSTWAGGGGGGALSGGGNGVTNQQGGHGGNGLSSSITGTSVARAGGGGGSSDQTTGGTGGTGGGGDGTHLNELLTTQHGTDDTGGGGGAGAKGGGDGGNGIVILRYTSSNTVGDMALISSTSTADSTPTTADLIIHLEDAFGNTVQGTDMKAYVSKNGNADWSPELTLTTEVELGSNQKILIAKDIDLTGLAGTTSMRYKITTHNQAFGTRDTRIHATSLAWS
;
A
#
# COMPACT_ATOMS: atom_id res chain seq x y z
N GLY A 1 -7.62 11.76 -5.63
CA GLY A 1 -8.97 11.87 -5.31
C GLY A 1 -9.94 12.47 -6.29
N ASN A 2 -10.64 13.17 -6.29
CA ASN A 2 -11.65 14.03 -6.92
C ASN A 2 -11.69 14.02 -8.45
N ASN A 3 -11.81 12.85 -9.08
CA ASN A 3 -11.89 12.74 -10.54
C ASN A 3 -10.68 13.32 -11.30
N SER A 4 -9.61 13.63 -10.63
CA SER A 4 -8.31 13.80 -11.29
C SER A 4 -7.82 12.43 -11.74
N ALA A 5 -7.08 12.38 -12.85
CA ALA A 5 -6.38 11.16 -13.26
C ALA A 5 -5.63 10.59 -12.05
N SER A 6 -5.68 9.27 -11.88
CA SER A 6 -4.86 8.62 -10.86
C SER A 6 -3.41 9.08 -11.03
N GLU A 7 -2.77 9.48 -9.96
CA GLU A 7 -1.35 9.81 -10.01
C GLU A 7 -0.55 8.61 -10.53
N THR A 8 0.50 8.90 -11.27
CA THR A 8 1.41 7.85 -11.73
C THR A 8 1.99 7.15 -10.51
N GLY A 9 1.99 5.82 -10.52
CA GLY A 9 2.56 5.04 -9.43
C GLY A 9 4.01 5.45 -9.13
N LEU A 10 4.37 5.53 -7.86
CA LEU A 10 5.74 5.82 -7.44
C LEU A 10 6.63 4.62 -7.74
N THR A 11 7.75 4.88 -8.40
CA THR A 11 8.83 3.89 -8.49
C THR A 11 9.62 3.93 -7.20
N MET A 12 9.60 2.81 -6.46
CA MET A 12 10.29 2.68 -5.18
C MET A 12 11.53 1.83 -5.35
N THR A 13 12.64 2.27 -4.76
CA THR A 13 13.87 1.48 -4.65
C THR A 13 13.95 0.86 -3.25
N THR A 14 14.85 -0.10 -3.05
CA THR A 14 15.12 -0.63 -1.71
C THR A 14 15.59 0.50 -0.78
N GLY A 15 14.93 0.66 0.36
CA GLY A 15 15.24 1.73 1.31
C GLY A 15 14.21 1.86 2.43
N THR A 16 14.45 2.84 3.30
CA THR A 16 13.50 3.21 4.36
C THR A 16 12.75 4.46 3.94
N TYR A 17 11.43 4.45 4.09
CA TYR A 17 10.56 5.57 3.73
C TYR A 17 9.78 6.00 4.96
N ALA A 18 9.78 7.31 5.22
CA ALA A 18 8.96 7.87 6.29
C ALA A 18 7.48 7.85 5.88
N VAL A 19 6.64 7.49 6.82
CA VAL A 19 5.18 7.54 6.69
C VAL A 19 4.63 8.37 7.83
N THR A 20 3.83 9.38 7.52
CA THR A 20 3.07 10.15 8.50
C THR A 20 1.60 9.92 8.23
N VAL A 21 0.85 9.54 9.26
CA VAL A 21 -0.61 9.47 9.22
C VAL A 21 -1.14 10.68 9.97
N GLY A 22 -1.87 11.56 9.31
CA GLY A 22 -2.43 12.76 9.92
C GLY A 22 -3.51 12.42 10.95
N ALA A 23 -3.49 13.09 12.09
CA ALA A 23 -4.54 13.01 13.07
C ALA A 23 -5.81 13.74 12.58
N GLY A 24 -6.97 13.31 13.03
CA GLY A 24 -8.21 14.03 12.83
C GLY A 24 -8.18 15.39 13.55
N GLY A 25 -8.81 16.41 12.95
CA GLY A 25 -8.96 17.71 13.62
C GLY A 25 -9.86 17.61 14.84
N ALA A 26 -9.49 18.28 15.92
CA ALA A 26 -10.33 18.30 17.11
C ALA A 26 -11.64 19.06 16.83
N GLY A 27 -12.74 18.45 17.22
CA GLY A 27 -14.02 19.10 17.31
C GLY A 27 -14.05 20.06 18.49
N PHE A 28 -15.10 20.84 18.59
CA PHE A 28 -15.30 21.73 19.75
C PHE A 28 -15.98 20.93 20.87
N PRO A 29 -15.43 20.91 22.11
CA PRO A 29 -16.04 20.20 23.22
C PRO A 29 -17.36 20.87 23.66
N ASP A 30 -18.29 20.05 24.15
CA ASP A 30 -19.55 20.49 24.70
C ASP A 30 -19.38 21.65 25.72
N ALA A 31 -19.98 22.81 25.46
CA ALA A 31 -20.01 23.91 26.37
C ALA A 31 -21.42 24.03 27.01
N PRO A 32 -21.50 24.17 28.33
CA PRO A 32 -22.80 24.24 29.03
C PRO A 32 -23.63 25.51 28.73
N SER A 33 -23.10 26.42 27.97
CA SER A 33 -23.78 27.63 27.49
C SER A 33 -23.27 27.97 26.10
N ASN A 34 -24.04 28.73 25.30
CA ASN A 34 -23.70 29.19 23.93
C ASN A 34 -22.35 29.96 23.83
N ALA A 35 -21.41 29.69 24.70
CA ALA A 35 -20.08 30.28 24.79
C ALA A 35 -19.04 29.54 23.91
N GLY A 36 -19.48 28.64 23.04
CA GLY A 36 -18.62 27.89 22.15
C GLY A 36 -18.42 28.59 20.80
N ASP A 37 -17.60 29.63 20.79
CA ASP A 37 -17.33 30.43 19.59
C ASP A 37 -16.02 30.02 18.87
N ALA A 38 -15.51 28.80 19.10
CA ALA A 38 -14.33 28.31 18.41
C ALA A 38 -14.69 27.35 17.27
N ASP A 39 -14.02 27.53 16.15
CA ASP A 39 -14.11 26.60 15.01
C ASP A 39 -13.47 25.23 15.33
N GLY A 40 -13.93 24.20 14.65
CA GLY A 40 -13.22 22.94 14.64
C GLY A 40 -11.80 23.13 14.05
N SER A 41 -10.84 22.39 14.56
CA SER A 41 -9.48 22.42 14.03
C SER A 41 -9.39 21.69 12.70
N ASN A 42 -8.45 22.10 11.85
CA ASN A 42 -8.12 21.31 10.67
C ASN A 42 -7.50 19.96 11.07
N GLY A 43 -7.76 18.94 10.28
CA GLY A 43 -6.99 17.69 10.36
C GLY A 43 -5.53 17.92 9.92
N GLU A 44 -4.67 17.03 10.37
CA GLU A 44 -3.25 17.03 9.95
C GLU A 44 -3.08 16.32 8.60
N ASP A 45 -1.96 16.62 7.94
CA ASP A 45 -1.61 16.02 6.66
C ASP A 45 -1.08 14.58 6.80
N SER A 46 -1.51 13.71 5.89
CA SER A 46 -0.88 12.40 5.73
C SER A 46 0.17 12.46 4.62
N VAL A 47 1.36 11.94 4.89
CA VAL A 47 2.50 12.04 3.98
C VAL A 47 3.16 10.68 3.75
N PHE A 48 3.42 10.36 2.50
CA PHE A 48 4.28 9.25 2.09
C PHE A 48 5.21 9.70 0.98
N SER A 49 6.50 9.72 1.25
CA SER A 49 7.52 10.18 0.30
C SER A 49 7.20 11.60 -0.22
N THR A 50 6.93 11.77 -1.50
CA THR A 50 6.57 13.05 -2.14
C THR A 50 5.07 13.29 -2.21
N ILE A 51 4.26 12.36 -1.78
CA ILE A 51 2.79 12.47 -1.80
C ILE A 51 2.33 13.03 -0.47
N THR A 52 1.60 14.16 -0.52
CA THR A 52 0.94 14.77 0.63
C THR A 52 -0.57 14.81 0.39
N SER A 53 -1.31 14.22 1.31
CA SER A 53 -2.77 14.32 1.38
C SER A 53 -3.12 15.30 2.50
N LEU A 54 -3.62 16.46 2.12
CA LEU A 54 -3.93 17.54 3.07
C LEU A 54 -5.08 17.13 3.99
N GLY A 55 -5.01 17.52 5.25
CA GLY A 55 -6.07 17.37 6.22
C GLY A 55 -7.34 18.14 5.82
N GLY A 56 -8.48 17.69 6.29
CA GLY A 56 -9.77 18.37 6.09
C GLY A 56 -9.83 19.69 6.85
N GLY A 57 -10.53 20.67 6.30
CA GLY A 57 -10.79 21.95 6.95
C GLY A 57 -11.81 21.83 8.10
N GLY A 58 -11.58 22.57 9.18
CA GLY A 58 -12.48 22.64 10.33
C GLY A 58 -13.84 23.24 9.96
N GLY A 59 -14.90 22.74 10.59
CA GLY A 59 -16.24 23.31 10.51
C GLY A 59 -16.34 24.62 11.29
N ALA A 60 -17.19 25.53 10.84
CA ALA A 60 -17.41 26.84 11.47
C ALA A 60 -18.21 26.75 12.76
N SER A 61 -17.84 27.58 13.74
CA SER A 61 -18.65 27.92 14.88
C SER A 61 -19.70 28.98 14.52
N HIS A 62 -20.68 29.19 15.42
CA HIS A 62 -21.69 30.23 15.25
C HIS A 62 -21.06 31.65 15.15
N ALA A 63 -19.96 31.89 15.86
CA ALA A 63 -19.36 33.23 15.90
C ALA A 63 -18.48 33.53 14.68
N SER A 64 -17.74 32.56 14.15
CA SER A 64 -16.87 32.75 12.99
C SER A 64 -17.62 32.75 11.66
N GLY A 65 -18.74 32.04 11.63
CA GLY A 65 -19.59 31.91 10.44
C GLY A 65 -19.02 31.10 9.29
N GLY A 66 -17.69 31.08 9.05
CA GLY A 66 -17.03 30.52 7.87
C GLY A 66 -16.33 29.19 8.14
N GLY A 67 -16.58 28.18 7.29
CA GLY A 67 -15.81 26.94 7.30
C GLY A 67 -14.36 27.15 6.81
N VAL A 68 -13.42 26.33 7.29
CA VAL A 68 -12.00 26.45 6.96
C VAL A 68 -11.69 25.65 5.70
N THR A 69 -10.78 26.18 4.88
CA THR A 69 -10.24 25.49 3.69
C THR A 69 -9.29 24.35 4.10
N GLY A 70 -9.35 23.23 3.38
CA GLY A 70 -8.48 22.07 3.61
C GLY A 70 -8.36 21.18 2.38
N GLY A 71 -7.92 19.96 2.54
CA GLY A 71 -8.03 18.92 1.50
C GLY A 71 -9.48 18.81 1.02
N SER A 72 -10.42 18.61 1.96
CA SER A 72 -11.85 18.91 1.81
C SER A 72 -12.20 20.07 2.74
N GLY A 73 -13.10 20.95 2.34
CA GLY A 73 -13.44 22.15 3.13
C GLY A 73 -14.47 21.90 4.22
N GLY A 74 -14.40 22.64 5.31
CA GLY A 74 -15.39 22.64 6.39
C GLY A 74 -16.72 23.28 5.97
N GLY A 75 -17.83 22.83 6.56
CA GLY A 75 -19.14 23.44 6.41
C GLY A 75 -19.22 24.80 7.14
N SER A 76 -20.06 25.72 6.65
CA SER A 76 -20.30 26.98 7.35
C SER A 76 -21.35 26.83 8.43
N SER A 77 -21.33 27.74 9.38
CA SER A 77 -22.36 27.86 10.42
C SER A 77 -23.68 28.37 9.88
N LEU A 78 -24.66 28.44 10.79
CA LEU A 78 -25.93 29.10 10.62
C LEU A 78 -25.72 30.55 10.12
N ASN A 79 -26.61 31.01 9.25
CA ASN A 79 -26.60 32.39 8.71
C ASN A 79 -25.31 32.78 7.93
N SER A 80 -24.49 31.83 7.53
CA SER A 80 -23.28 32.12 6.79
C SER A 80 -23.24 31.39 5.44
N ASN A 81 -22.82 32.14 4.42
CA ASN A 81 -22.59 31.61 3.06
C ASN A 81 -21.11 31.30 2.79
N SER A 82 -20.27 31.34 3.82
CA SER A 82 -18.83 31.19 3.69
C SER A 82 -18.38 29.78 4.07
N ALA A 83 -18.63 28.82 3.22
CA ALA A 83 -18.10 27.46 3.39
C ALA A 83 -16.62 27.39 3.02
N GLY A 84 -15.88 26.47 3.66
CA GLY A 84 -14.49 26.23 3.37
C GLY A 84 -14.28 25.62 1.98
N GLY A 85 -13.27 26.07 1.27
CA GLY A 85 -12.88 25.49 -0.02
C GLY A 85 -12.18 24.14 0.12
N GLY A 86 -12.37 23.25 -0.85
CA GLY A 86 -11.56 22.06 -0.99
C GLY A 86 -10.38 22.28 -1.92
N THR A 87 -9.29 21.58 -1.72
CA THR A 87 -8.10 21.63 -2.61
C THR A 87 -8.35 20.84 -3.88
N THR A 88 -8.12 21.46 -5.01
CA THR A 88 -8.25 20.81 -6.33
C THR A 88 -7.41 19.51 -6.39
N GLY A 89 -8.03 18.44 -6.84
CA GLY A 89 -7.39 17.11 -6.91
C GLY A 89 -7.45 16.31 -5.60
N GLN A 90 -7.81 16.91 -4.47
CA GLN A 90 -7.88 16.21 -3.18
C GLN A 90 -9.31 16.09 -2.65
N GLY A 91 -10.07 17.18 -2.59
CA GLY A 91 -11.43 17.14 -2.10
C GLY A 91 -12.29 18.30 -2.56
N LYS A 92 -13.51 18.36 -2.05
CA LYS A 92 -14.52 19.37 -2.38
C LYS A 92 -14.78 20.33 -1.23
N GLY A 93 -15.37 21.46 -1.54
CA GLY A 93 -15.78 22.45 -0.54
C GLY A 93 -16.94 21.99 0.33
N GLY A 94 -17.06 22.58 1.49
CA GLY A 94 -18.23 22.44 2.36
C GLY A 94 -19.47 23.11 1.81
N GLY A 95 -20.60 22.84 2.44
CA GLY A 95 -21.89 23.46 2.18
C GLY A 95 -22.09 24.78 2.96
N GLN A 96 -22.98 25.62 2.48
CA GLN A 96 -23.37 26.86 3.10
C GLN A 96 -24.46 26.63 4.16
N GLY A 97 -24.47 27.45 5.21
CA GLY A 97 -25.58 27.49 6.15
C GLY A 97 -26.81 28.20 5.57
N SER A 98 -27.96 27.95 6.15
CA SER A 98 -29.19 28.66 5.80
C SER A 98 -29.34 29.93 6.60
N SER A 99 -30.19 30.88 6.13
CA SER A 99 -30.53 32.10 6.83
C SER A 99 -31.30 31.85 8.12
N THR A 100 -31.76 30.62 8.35
CA THR A 100 -32.49 30.24 9.55
C THR A 100 -32.07 28.85 9.99
N TRP A 101 -31.22 28.80 11.00
CA TRP A 101 -31.03 27.70 11.94
C TRP A 101 -30.53 26.35 11.39
N ALA A 102 -29.89 26.30 10.19
CA ALA A 102 -29.24 25.09 9.72
C ALA A 102 -27.83 25.33 9.15
N GLY A 103 -26.85 24.65 9.67
CA GLY A 103 -25.44 24.68 9.21
C GLY A 103 -25.22 23.83 7.96
N GLY A 104 -24.21 24.17 7.18
CA GLY A 104 -23.76 23.38 6.02
C GLY A 104 -22.98 22.17 6.45
N GLY A 105 -22.99 21.10 5.61
CA GLY A 105 -22.14 19.91 5.80
C GLY A 105 -20.72 20.14 5.31
N GLY A 106 -19.76 19.40 5.83
CA GLY A 106 -18.38 19.37 5.36
C GLY A 106 -18.25 18.71 3.98
N GLY A 107 -17.28 19.14 3.18
CA GLY A 107 -16.96 18.50 1.90
C GLY A 107 -16.33 17.10 2.08
N GLY A 108 -16.57 16.23 1.13
CA GLY A 108 -15.91 14.93 1.01
C GLY A 108 -14.91 14.89 -0.14
N ALA A 109 -14.21 13.78 -0.30
CA ALA A 109 -13.26 13.62 -1.40
C ALA A 109 -13.95 13.54 -2.77
N LEU A 110 -15.17 13.04 -2.84
CA LEU A 110 -15.92 12.88 -4.10
C LEU A 110 -16.89 14.04 -4.36
N SER A 111 -17.68 14.42 -3.37
CA SER A 111 -18.72 15.47 -3.52
C SER A 111 -18.60 16.56 -2.49
N GLY A 112 -19.11 17.74 -2.82
CA GLY A 112 -19.23 18.85 -1.88
C GLY A 112 -20.22 18.55 -0.76
N GLY A 113 -20.09 19.26 0.35
CA GLY A 113 -21.08 19.26 1.41
C GLY A 113 -22.40 19.91 0.97
N GLY A 114 -23.51 19.41 1.48
CA GLY A 114 -24.83 19.95 1.25
C GLY A 114 -25.04 21.25 2.00
N ASN A 115 -25.82 22.16 1.46
CA ASN A 115 -26.24 23.37 2.15
C ASN A 115 -27.29 23.03 3.22
N GLY A 116 -27.30 23.80 4.32
CA GLY A 116 -28.37 23.77 5.27
C GLY A 116 -29.68 24.23 4.63
N VAL A 117 -30.81 23.62 5.00
CA VAL A 117 -32.13 23.92 4.48
C VAL A 117 -32.87 24.79 5.49
N THR A 118 -33.37 25.94 5.05
CA THR A 118 -34.10 26.90 5.86
C THR A 118 -35.24 26.23 6.66
N ASN A 119 -35.28 26.42 7.98
CA ASN A 119 -36.27 25.85 8.90
C ASN A 119 -36.39 24.30 8.83
N GLN A 120 -35.36 23.61 8.37
CA GLN A 120 -35.40 22.17 8.21
C GLN A 120 -34.10 21.53 8.69
N GLN A 121 -33.46 20.82 7.79
CA GLN A 121 -32.36 19.93 8.08
C GLN A 121 -30.99 20.61 7.91
N GLY A 122 -30.03 20.21 8.74
CA GLY A 122 -28.61 20.49 8.50
C GLY A 122 -28.13 19.92 7.18
N GLY A 123 -27.15 20.55 6.55
CA GLY A 123 -26.56 20.08 5.30
C GLY A 123 -25.90 18.71 5.45
N HIS A 124 -26.10 17.81 4.51
CA HIS A 124 -25.43 16.52 4.53
C HIS A 124 -23.94 16.65 4.24
N GLY A 125 -23.14 15.80 4.83
CA GLY A 125 -21.73 15.67 4.49
C GLY A 125 -21.53 15.18 3.05
N GLY A 126 -20.49 15.67 2.40
CA GLY A 126 -20.07 15.22 1.08
C GLY A 126 -19.56 13.78 1.12
N ASN A 127 -19.83 13.01 0.09
CA ASN A 127 -19.38 11.62 0.00
C ASN A 127 -17.87 11.55 -0.20
N GLY A 128 -17.26 10.55 0.42
CA GLY A 128 -15.88 10.15 0.19
C GLY A 128 -15.70 9.38 -1.11
N LEU A 129 -14.47 9.16 -1.48
CA LEU A 129 -14.09 8.44 -2.70
C LEU A 129 -13.82 6.97 -2.41
N SER A 130 -14.38 6.11 -3.25
CA SER A 130 -14.13 4.66 -3.18
C SER A 130 -12.84 4.28 -3.87
N SER A 131 -12.07 3.39 -3.24
CA SER A 131 -10.86 2.80 -3.78
C SER A 131 -10.83 1.29 -3.55
N SER A 132 -10.35 0.53 -4.52
CA SER A 132 -10.14 -0.92 -4.42
C SER A 132 -8.68 -1.31 -4.14
N ILE A 133 -7.87 -0.40 -3.63
CA ILE A 133 -6.44 -0.64 -3.35
C ILE A 133 -6.23 -1.84 -2.40
N THR A 134 -7.17 -2.10 -1.49
CA THR A 134 -7.16 -3.24 -0.54
C THR A 134 -7.76 -4.53 -1.09
N GLY A 135 -8.17 -4.54 -2.36
CA GLY A 135 -8.84 -5.69 -3.00
C GLY A 135 -10.37 -5.60 -3.02
N THR A 136 -10.98 -4.89 -2.08
CA THR A 136 -12.42 -4.58 -2.05
C THR A 136 -12.62 -3.08 -2.14
N SER A 137 -13.80 -2.65 -2.67
CA SER A 137 -14.12 -1.23 -2.78
C SER A 137 -14.52 -0.66 -1.42
N VAL A 138 -13.74 0.31 -0.92
CA VAL A 138 -13.97 0.98 0.37
C VAL A 138 -13.98 2.49 0.15
N ALA A 139 -15.07 3.16 0.59
CA ALA A 139 -15.15 4.62 0.56
C ALA A 139 -14.40 5.22 1.76
N ARG A 140 -13.68 6.35 1.54
CA ARG A 140 -12.93 7.09 2.57
C ARG A 140 -13.06 8.59 2.36
N ALA A 141 -12.75 9.37 3.39
CA ALA A 141 -12.79 10.81 3.38
C ALA A 141 -14.18 11.40 3.07
N GLY A 142 -15.20 10.90 3.76
CA GLY A 142 -16.54 11.50 3.80
C GLY A 142 -16.57 12.72 4.72
N GLY A 143 -17.32 13.76 4.36
CA GLY A 143 -17.51 14.96 5.18
C GLY A 143 -18.52 14.74 6.30
N GLY A 144 -18.42 15.50 7.40
CA GLY A 144 -19.40 15.49 8.48
C GLY A 144 -20.70 16.23 8.12
N GLY A 145 -21.81 15.84 8.74
CA GLY A 145 -23.10 16.52 8.61
C GLY A 145 -23.17 17.82 9.39
N GLY A 146 -23.92 18.79 8.89
CA GLY A 146 -24.20 20.08 9.58
C GLY A 146 -25.27 19.96 10.66
N SER A 147 -25.25 20.84 11.66
CA SER A 147 -26.27 20.89 12.71
C SER A 147 -27.58 21.56 12.24
N SER A 148 -28.64 21.37 13.00
CA SER A 148 -29.91 22.08 12.83
C SER A 148 -30.52 22.42 14.15
N ASP A 149 -31.15 23.62 14.25
CA ASP A 149 -31.89 24.05 15.42
C ASP A 149 -33.36 23.62 15.41
N GLN A 150 -33.88 23.19 14.28
CA GLN A 150 -35.33 23.01 14.10
C GLN A 150 -35.79 21.57 14.01
N THR A 151 -35.06 20.72 13.25
CA THR A 151 -35.50 19.32 12.99
C THR A 151 -34.43 18.29 13.23
N THR A 152 -33.59 18.06 12.24
CA THR A 152 -32.54 17.01 12.28
C THR A 152 -31.23 17.54 11.74
N GLY A 153 -30.14 17.09 12.31
CA GLY A 153 -28.82 17.31 11.70
C GLY A 153 -28.73 16.65 10.32
N GLY A 154 -27.76 17.06 9.51
CA GLY A 154 -27.39 16.41 8.27
C GLY A 154 -26.71 15.09 8.53
N THR A 155 -26.91 14.09 7.65
CA THR A 155 -26.15 12.83 7.73
C THR A 155 -24.72 13.03 7.28
N GLY A 156 -23.80 12.32 7.89
CA GLY A 156 -22.41 12.24 7.43
C GLY A 156 -22.30 11.60 6.04
N GLY A 157 -21.30 12.02 5.30
CA GLY A 157 -21.00 11.45 3.99
C GLY A 157 -20.45 10.02 4.09
N THR A 158 -20.74 9.20 3.08
CA THR A 158 -20.15 7.86 2.99
C THR A 158 -18.62 7.94 3.02
N GLY A 159 -17.97 7.03 3.74
CA GLY A 159 -16.52 7.07 3.91
C GLY A 159 -16.09 7.67 5.25
N GLY A 160 -16.92 7.51 6.27
CA GLY A 160 -16.57 7.79 7.66
C GLY A 160 -16.99 9.16 8.20
N GLY A 161 -17.84 9.89 7.50
CA GLY A 161 -18.38 11.16 8.03
C GLY A 161 -19.31 10.94 9.21
N GLY A 162 -19.15 11.72 10.28
CA GLY A 162 -20.05 11.75 11.44
C GLY A 162 -21.35 12.53 11.14
N ASP A 163 -22.46 12.11 11.72
CA ASP A 163 -23.76 12.79 11.55
C ASP A 163 -23.83 14.10 12.35
N GLY A 164 -24.48 15.09 11.80
CA GLY A 164 -24.83 16.29 12.52
C GLY A 164 -26.01 16.04 13.49
N THR A 165 -26.16 16.89 14.51
CA THR A 165 -27.19 16.76 15.52
C THR A 165 -28.16 17.96 15.59
N HIS A 166 -29.28 17.75 16.26
CA HIS A 166 -30.25 18.79 16.57
C HIS A 166 -29.94 19.42 17.95
N LEU A 167 -30.32 20.68 18.15
CA LEU A 167 -30.08 21.46 19.39
C LEU A 167 -30.53 20.81 20.69
N ASN A 168 -31.62 20.04 20.67
CA ASN A 168 -32.20 19.45 21.88
C ASN A 168 -31.70 18.00 22.12
N GLU A 169 -30.86 17.47 21.23
CA GLU A 169 -30.27 16.15 21.42
C GLU A 169 -28.99 16.29 22.23
N LEU A 170 -29.04 15.86 23.49
CA LEU A 170 -27.86 15.58 24.32
C LEU A 170 -27.12 14.36 23.72
N LEU A 171 -26.82 14.41 22.43
CA LEU A 171 -26.17 13.29 21.77
C LEU A 171 -24.67 13.44 21.85
N THR A 172 -24.07 12.31 22.12
CA THR A 172 -22.66 12.08 21.89
C THR A 172 -22.27 12.63 20.51
N THR A 173 -21.36 13.58 20.52
CA THR A 173 -20.77 14.15 19.31
C THR A 173 -20.40 13.02 18.33
N GLN A 174 -20.91 13.13 17.12
CA GLN A 174 -20.66 12.14 16.08
C GLN A 174 -19.27 12.37 15.49
N HIS A 175 -18.31 11.63 16.00
CA HIS A 175 -16.93 11.70 15.47
C HIS A 175 -16.85 11.11 14.05
N GLY A 176 -15.90 11.57 13.30
CA GLY A 176 -15.48 10.89 12.08
C GLY A 176 -14.88 9.52 12.41
N THR A 177 -15.05 8.57 11.51
CA THR A 177 -14.51 7.21 11.70
C THR A 177 -13.00 7.23 11.49
N ASP A 178 -12.25 6.69 12.45
CA ASP A 178 -10.81 6.50 12.33
C ASP A 178 -10.42 5.61 11.13
N ASP A 179 -9.21 5.77 10.64
CA ASP A 179 -8.65 5.06 9.48
C ASP A 179 -9.40 5.34 8.17
N THR A 180 -10.23 6.40 8.17
CA THR A 180 -10.93 6.84 6.97
C THR A 180 -10.62 8.27 6.57
N GLY A 181 -10.15 9.13 7.48
CA GLY A 181 -10.05 10.57 7.29
C GLY A 181 -11.41 11.25 7.15
N GLY A 182 -12.46 10.67 7.75
CA GLY A 182 -13.82 11.22 7.76
C GLY A 182 -13.95 12.44 8.65
N GLY A 183 -14.76 13.43 8.27
CA GLY A 183 -15.02 14.62 9.08
C GLY A 183 -15.97 14.33 10.23
N GLY A 184 -15.80 15.02 11.38
CA GLY A 184 -16.77 15.00 12.47
C GLY A 184 -18.06 15.74 12.13
N GLY A 185 -19.17 15.32 12.69
CA GLY A 185 -20.48 15.98 12.55
C GLY A 185 -20.60 17.22 13.43
N ALA A 186 -21.35 18.21 13.00
CA ALA A 186 -21.64 19.39 13.77
C ALA A 186 -22.75 19.12 14.79
N GLY A 187 -22.58 19.64 16.03
CA GLY A 187 -23.60 19.62 17.06
C GLY A 187 -23.98 21.05 17.47
N ALA A 188 -25.11 21.18 18.10
CA ALA A 188 -25.61 22.49 18.57
C ALA A 188 -24.81 23.05 19.77
N LYS A 189 -24.12 22.20 20.51
CA LYS A 189 -23.30 22.56 21.67
C LYS A 189 -21.84 22.18 21.54
N GLY A 190 -21.48 21.54 20.47
CA GLY A 190 -20.12 21.08 20.18
C GLY A 190 -20.04 20.39 18.82
N GLY A 191 -18.88 20.08 18.37
CA GLY A 191 -18.63 19.31 17.15
C GLY A 191 -17.82 18.06 17.44
N GLY A 192 -18.08 17.01 16.69
CA GLY A 192 -17.28 15.77 16.73
C GLY A 192 -15.89 15.95 16.15
N ASP A 193 -14.93 15.23 16.68
CA ASP A 193 -13.58 15.16 16.10
C ASP A 193 -13.62 14.55 14.71
N GLY A 194 -12.70 14.94 13.86
CA GLY A 194 -12.43 14.21 12.64
C GLY A 194 -11.77 12.86 12.94
N GLY A 195 -12.01 11.86 12.11
CA GLY A 195 -11.33 10.57 12.17
C GLY A 195 -9.90 10.68 11.66
N ASN A 196 -8.99 9.89 12.22
CA ASN A 196 -7.60 9.79 11.77
C ASN A 196 -7.52 9.35 10.31
N GLY A 197 -6.49 9.80 9.63
CA GLY A 197 -6.17 9.40 8.27
C GLY A 197 -5.68 7.95 8.17
N ILE A 198 -5.38 7.53 6.96
CA ILE A 198 -4.76 6.23 6.67
C ILE A 198 -3.81 6.34 5.49
N VAL A 199 -2.70 5.62 5.54
CA VAL A 199 -1.81 5.42 4.39
C VAL A 199 -1.82 3.94 4.01
N ILE A 200 -2.19 3.65 2.76
CA ILE A 200 -2.25 2.30 2.22
C ILE A 200 -1.28 2.19 1.06
N LEU A 201 -0.35 1.23 1.17
CA LEU A 201 0.63 0.94 0.15
C LEU A 201 0.31 -0.40 -0.51
N ARG A 202 0.22 -0.41 -1.83
CA ARG A 202 0.13 -1.62 -2.63
C ARG A 202 1.26 -1.62 -3.65
N TYR A 203 2.09 -2.63 -3.60
CA TYR A 203 3.19 -2.81 -4.54
C TYR A 203 3.13 -4.18 -5.19
N THR A 204 3.65 -4.26 -6.41
CA THR A 204 3.96 -5.53 -7.05
C THR A 204 5.43 -5.82 -6.79
N SER A 205 5.74 -6.91 -6.09
CA SER A 205 7.10 -7.40 -6.07
C SER A 205 7.37 -8.05 -7.43
N SER A 206 8.32 -7.53 -8.20
CA SER A 206 8.92 -8.33 -9.26
C SER A 206 9.93 -9.27 -8.59
N ASN A 207 9.58 -10.54 -8.43
CA ASN A 207 10.60 -11.55 -8.19
C ASN A 207 11.42 -11.65 -9.48
N THR A 208 12.57 -11.01 -9.53
CA THR A 208 13.55 -11.28 -10.58
C THR A 208 14.23 -12.60 -10.24
N VAL A 209 13.84 -13.64 -10.92
CA VAL A 209 14.66 -14.86 -11.00
C VAL A 209 15.77 -14.52 -12.00
N GLY A 210 17.01 -14.51 -11.51
CA GLY A 210 18.18 -14.22 -12.33
C GLY A 210 19.01 -15.49 -12.60
N ASP A 211 19.83 -15.43 -13.62
CA ASP A 211 20.84 -16.47 -13.87
C ASP A 211 21.78 -16.59 -12.67
N MET A 212 22.17 -17.82 -12.35
CA MET A 212 22.98 -18.17 -11.20
C MET A 212 24.28 -18.87 -11.64
N ALA A 213 25.35 -18.66 -10.90
CA ALA A 213 26.56 -19.49 -10.95
C ALA A 213 26.82 -20.08 -9.56
N LEU A 214 26.59 -21.39 -9.41
CA LEU A 214 26.89 -22.14 -8.20
C LEU A 214 28.26 -22.79 -8.36
N ILE A 215 29.22 -22.45 -7.51
CA ILE A 215 30.55 -23.06 -7.50
C ILE A 215 30.78 -23.66 -6.11
N SER A 216 31.11 -24.97 -6.07
CA SER A 216 31.38 -25.63 -4.78
C SER A 216 32.62 -25.08 -4.07
N SER A 217 32.72 -25.29 -2.78
CA SER A 217 34.01 -25.25 -2.10
C SER A 217 34.98 -26.30 -2.68
N THR A 218 36.27 -26.09 -2.50
CA THR A 218 37.28 -27.06 -2.90
C THR A 218 37.27 -28.26 -1.96
N SER A 219 37.23 -29.49 -2.51
CA SER A 219 37.46 -30.72 -1.79
C SER A 219 38.76 -31.34 -2.27
N THR A 220 39.61 -31.82 -1.36
CA THR A 220 40.89 -32.40 -1.70
C THR A 220 40.74 -33.91 -1.86
N ALA A 221 41.14 -34.43 -3.02
CA ALA A 221 41.22 -35.86 -3.24
C ALA A 221 42.54 -36.44 -2.69
N ASP A 222 42.52 -37.66 -2.22
CA ASP A 222 43.72 -38.36 -1.69
C ASP A 222 44.77 -38.67 -2.76
N SER A 223 44.31 -38.86 -4.00
CA SER A 223 45.16 -39.07 -5.19
C SER A 223 44.56 -38.25 -6.34
N THR A 224 45.37 -38.08 -7.42
CA THR A 224 44.89 -37.38 -8.63
C THR A 224 43.74 -38.16 -9.27
N PRO A 225 42.52 -37.65 -9.30
CA PRO A 225 41.39 -38.34 -9.89
C PRO A 225 41.50 -38.44 -11.42
N THR A 226 41.04 -39.56 -11.96
CA THR A 226 40.94 -39.79 -13.41
C THR A 226 39.54 -39.73 -13.92
N THR A 227 38.56 -39.99 -13.06
CA THR A 227 37.13 -39.90 -13.39
C THR A 227 36.34 -39.21 -12.28
N ALA A 228 35.15 -38.72 -12.63
CA ALA A 228 34.20 -38.17 -11.65
C ALA A 228 32.75 -38.39 -12.07
N ASP A 229 31.85 -38.38 -11.09
CA ASP A 229 30.41 -38.36 -11.28
C ASP A 229 29.82 -37.11 -10.60
N LEU A 230 28.99 -36.37 -11.31
CA LEU A 230 28.26 -35.21 -10.75
C LEU A 230 26.76 -35.51 -10.71
N ILE A 231 26.18 -35.43 -9.53
CA ILE A 231 24.74 -35.62 -9.29
C ILE A 231 24.11 -34.28 -8.89
N ILE A 232 22.97 -33.95 -9.47
CA ILE A 232 22.24 -32.70 -9.20
C ILE A 232 20.79 -33.04 -8.94
N HIS A 233 20.25 -32.63 -7.77
CA HIS A 233 18.82 -32.62 -7.49
C HIS A 233 18.25 -31.28 -7.92
N LEU A 234 17.42 -31.28 -8.96
CA LEU A 234 16.85 -30.12 -9.62
C LEU A 234 15.33 -30.07 -9.47
N GLU A 235 14.78 -28.90 -9.34
CA GLU A 235 13.35 -28.60 -9.46
C GLU A 235 13.12 -27.60 -10.58
N ASP A 236 12.20 -27.93 -11.49
CA ASP A 236 11.61 -27.01 -12.44
C ASP A 236 10.43 -26.29 -11.76
N ALA A 237 10.72 -25.30 -10.88
CA ALA A 237 9.70 -24.60 -10.12
C ALA A 237 8.74 -23.82 -11.03
N PHE A 238 9.24 -23.38 -12.19
CA PHE A 238 8.44 -22.82 -13.26
C PHE A 238 9.10 -23.12 -14.63
N GLY A 239 8.29 -23.53 -15.60
CA GLY A 239 8.79 -23.92 -16.93
C GLY A 239 9.54 -25.26 -16.89
N ASN A 240 10.32 -25.55 -17.91
CA ASN A 240 11.12 -26.75 -18.02
C ASN A 240 12.58 -26.39 -18.36
N THR A 241 13.50 -26.82 -17.52
CA THR A 241 14.95 -26.56 -17.72
C THR A 241 15.50 -27.44 -18.81
N VAL A 242 15.98 -26.85 -19.88
CA VAL A 242 16.68 -27.54 -20.99
C VAL A 242 18.16 -27.56 -20.67
N GLN A 243 18.69 -28.76 -20.51
CA GLN A 243 20.12 -28.98 -20.25
C GLN A 243 20.96 -28.54 -21.45
N GLY A 244 22.13 -27.94 -21.20
CA GLY A 244 22.98 -27.35 -22.23
C GLY A 244 22.53 -25.97 -22.72
N THR A 245 21.25 -25.59 -22.48
CA THR A 245 20.71 -24.28 -22.85
C THR A 245 20.43 -23.44 -21.62
N ASP A 246 19.63 -23.98 -20.70
CA ASP A 246 19.17 -23.25 -19.52
C ASP A 246 19.96 -23.59 -18.26
N MET A 247 20.66 -24.71 -18.27
CA MET A 247 21.57 -25.14 -17.22
C MET A 247 22.76 -25.83 -17.81
N LYS A 248 23.97 -25.50 -17.31
CA LYS A 248 25.26 -26.11 -17.71
C LYS A 248 26.03 -26.47 -16.47
N ALA A 249 26.79 -27.56 -16.56
CA ALA A 249 27.61 -28.05 -15.45
C ALA A 249 29.03 -28.35 -15.90
N TYR A 250 29.99 -28.23 -14.98
CA TYR A 250 31.41 -28.38 -15.19
C TYR A 250 32.08 -28.94 -13.95
N VAL A 251 33.20 -29.65 -14.11
CA VAL A 251 34.08 -30.06 -13.00
C VAL A 251 35.50 -29.54 -13.23
N SER A 252 36.24 -29.41 -12.13
CA SER A 252 37.66 -29.01 -12.14
C SER A 252 38.42 -29.82 -11.12
N LYS A 253 39.71 -30.12 -11.39
CA LYS A 253 40.63 -30.71 -10.43
C LYS A 253 41.81 -29.79 -10.06
N ASN A 254 41.73 -28.50 -10.36
CA ASN A 254 42.73 -27.49 -10.02
C ASN A 254 42.18 -26.31 -9.21
N GLY A 255 41.06 -26.51 -8.57
CA GLY A 255 40.50 -25.51 -7.62
C GLY A 255 39.85 -24.28 -8.26
N ASN A 256 39.52 -24.22 -9.53
CA ASN A 256 38.80 -23.15 -10.20
C ASN A 256 39.51 -22.50 -11.42
N ALA A 257 40.70 -22.94 -11.75
CA ALA A 257 41.46 -22.31 -12.84
C ALA A 257 41.18 -22.96 -14.22
N ASP A 258 40.79 -24.23 -14.23
CA ASP A 258 40.54 -24.98 -15.45
C ASP A 258 39.30 -25.88 -15.29
N TRP A 259 38.28 -25.65 -16.12
CA TRP A 259 37.01 -26.36 -16.09
C TRP A 259 36.97 -27.39 -17.24
N SER A 260 36.33 -28.52 -17.02
CA SER A 260 36.00 -29.45 -18.07
C SER A 260 35.24 -28.79 -19.22
N PRO A 261 35.16 -29.38 -20.39
CA PRO A 261 34.08 -29.10 -21.34
C PRO A 261 32.73 -29.20 -20.62
N GLU A 262 31.70 -28.60 -21.21
CA GLU A 262 30.33 -28.70 -20.69
C GLU A 262 29.91 -30.16 -20.54
N LEU A 263 29.40 -30.52 -19.38
CA LEU A 263 29.00 -31.89 -19.08
C LEU A 263 27.63 -32.20 -19.71
N THR A 264 27.53 -33.40 -20.30
CA THR A 264 26.24 -33.94 -20.69
C THR A 264 25.53 -34.50 -19.45
N LEU A 265 24.44 -33.87 -19.05
CA LEU A 265 23.62 -34.37 -17.96
C LEU A 265 22.50 -35.24 -18.50
N THR A 266 22.17 -36.32 -17.83
CA THR A 266 21.02 -37.16 -18.13
C THR A 266 20.07 -37.21 -16.94
N THR A 267 18.78 -37.30 -17.20
CA THR A 267 17.81 -37.52 -16.14
C THR A 267 17.88 -38.99 -15.71
N GLU A 268 18.28 -39.22 -14.45
CA GLU A 268 18.35 -40.55 -13.87
C GLU A 268 17.00 -40.97 -13.28
N VAL A 269 16.32 -40.00 -12.59
CA VAL A 269 15.06 -40.25 -11.91
C VAL A 269 14.18 -38.98 -11.94
N GLU A 270 12.89 -39.15 -12.24
CA GLU A 270 11.84 -38.15 -11.99
C GLU A 270 11.22 -38.42 -10.61
N LEU A 271 11.26 -37.41 -9.72
CA LEU A 271 10.81 -37.56 -8.34
C LEU A 271 9.36 -37.10 -8.13
N GLY A 272 8.68 -36.62 -9.19
CA GLY A 272 7.37 -35.96 -9.10
C GLY A 272 7.49 -34.49 -8.66
N SER A 273 6.39 -33.77 -8.70
CA SER A 273 6.35 -32.34 -8.34
C SER A 273 7.42 -31.49 -9.05
N ASN A 274 7.67 -31.77 -10.32
CA ASN A 274 8.67 -31.09 -11.16
C ASN A 274 10.12 -31.23 -10.64
N GLN A 275 10.41 -32.23 -9.83
CA GLN A 275 11.74 -32.52 -9.33
C GLN A 275 12.35 -33.73 -10.05
N LYS A 276 13.67 -33.67 -10.28
CA LYS A 276 14.42 -34.73 -10.96
C LYS A 276 15.86 -34.79 -10.49
N ILE A 277 16.44 -35.97 -10.60
CA ILE A 277 17.87 -36.19 -10.41
C ILE A 277 18.54 -36.22 -11.78
N LEU A 278 19.46 -35.30 -11.97
CA LEU A 278 20.36 -35.29 -13.14
C LEU A 278 21.71 -35.85 -12.75
N ILE A 279 22.35 -36.54 -13.69
CA ILE A 279 23.67 -37.09 -13.47
C ILE A 279 24.55 -36.95 -14.73
N ALA A 280 25.83 -36.63 -14.52
CA ALA A 280 26.91 -36.90 -15.47
C ALA A 280 27.80 -37.96 -14.87
N LYS A 281 27.92 -39.12 -15.54
CA LYS A 281 28.73 -40.26 -15.11
C LYS A 281 30.04 -40.34 -15.91
N ASP A 282 31.03 -40.96 -15.28
CA ASP A 282 32.31 -41.30 -15.92
C ASP A 282 32.98 -40.11 -16.62
N ILE A 283 32.92 -38.94 -16.01
CA ILE A 283 33.53 -37.71 -16.53
C ILE A 283 35.04 -37.89 -16.59
N ASP A 284 35.61 -37.90 -17.79
CA ASP A 284 37.06 -38.03 -18.00
C ASP A 284 37.78 -36.76 -17.51
N LEU A 285 38.64 -36.92 -16.52
CA LEU A 285 39.45 -35.84 -15.93
C LEU A 285 40.91 -35.89 -16.41
N THR A 286 41.31 -36.87 -17.22
CA THR A 286 42.72 -37.09 -17.59
C THR A 286 43.30 -35.89 -18.34
N GLY A 287 42.51 -35.25 -19.20
CA GLY A 287 42.88 -34.06 -19.99
C GLY A 287 42.86 -32.73 -19.24
N LEU A 288 42.38 -32.70 -18.00
CA LEU A 288 42.29 -31.44 -17.23
C LEU A 288 43.61 -31.15 -16.49
N ALA A 289 44.00 -29.88 -16.44
CA ALA A 289 45.11 -29.44 -15.60
C ALA A 289 44.74 -29.56 -14.09
N GLY A 290 45.78 -29.61 -13.24
CA GLY A 290 45.63 -29.73 -11.80
C GLY A 290 45.81 -31.16 -11.28
N THR A 291 45.60 -31.33 -9.97
CA THR A 291 45.89 -32.61 -9.30
C THR A 291 44.75 -33.10 -8.42
N THR A 292 44.51 -32.47 -7.25
CA THR A 292 43.63 -33.03 -6.22
C THR A 292 42.55 -32.08 -5.77
N SER A 293 42.48 -30.84 -6.29
CA SER A 293 41.55 -29.80 -5.83
C SER A 293 40.22 -29.86 -6.59
N MET A 294 39.34 -30.74 -6.17
CA MET A 294 38.07 -31.02 -6.84
C MET A 294 37.01 -29.96 -6.57
N ARG A 295 36.34 -29.51 -7.64
CA ARG A 295 35.19 -28.60 -7.60
C ARG A 295 34.23 -28.90 -8.74
N TYR A 296 32.97 -28.47 -8.56
CA TYR A 296 32.00 -28.36 -9.66
C TYR A 296 31.53 -26.92 -9.81
N LYS A 297 31.03 -26.59 -10.97
CA LYS A 297 30.35 -25.36 -11.30
C LYS A 297 29.05 -25.67 -12.04
N ILE A 298 27.94 -25.07 -11.63
CA ILE A 298 26.65 -25.14 -12.29
C ILE A 298 26.23 -23.72 -12.59
N THR A 299 25.83 -23.44 -13.83
CA THR A 299 25.28 -22.14 -14.22
C THR A 299 23.87 -22.32 -14.75
N THR A 300 22.98 -21.43 -14.37
CA THR A 300 21.66 -21.32 -14.98
C THR A 300 21.63 -20.15 -15.97
N HIS A 301 20.81 -20.28 -16.98
CA HIS A 301 20.64 -19.29 -18.05
C HIS A 301 19.17 -19.13 -18.40
N ASN A 302 18.81 -17.98 -18.96
CA ASN A 302 17.45 -17.68 -19.40
C ASN A 302 16.42 -17.76 -18.26
N GLN A 303 16.84 -17.54 -17.02
CA GLN A 303 15.95 -17.55 -15.88
C GLN A 303 15.08 -16.31 -15.90
N ALA A 304 13.75 -16.48 -15.80
CA ALA A 304 12.80 -15.38 -15.81
C ALA A 304 11.53 -15.73 -15.02
N PHE A 305 11.11 -14.83 -14.16
CA PHE A 305 9.92 -15.00 -13.32
C PHE A 305 8.68 -15.34 -14.16
N GLY A 306 7.95 -16.37 -13.73
CA GLY A 306 6.73 -16.81 -14.40
C GLY A 306 6.91 -17.56 -15.72
N THR A 307 8.15 -17.74 -16.20
CA THR A 307 8.45 -18.51 -17.41
C THR A 307 9.49 -19.60 -17.20
N ARG A 308 10.51 -19.33 -16.39
CA ARG A 308 11.55 -20.31 -16.03
C ARG A 308 12.17 -19.99 -14.68
N ASP A 309 12.04 -20.92 -13.74
CA ASP A 309 12.64 -20.87 -12.40
C ASP A 309 13.23 -22.26 -12.10
N THR A 310 14.55 -22.37 -12.26
CA THR A 310 15.32 -23.61 -12.00
C THR A 310 15.92 -23.53 -10.61
N ARG A 311 15.61 -24.50 -9.76
CA ARG A 311 16.13 -24.57 -8.40
C ARG A 311 17.01 -25.80 -8.21
N ILE A 312 18.14 -25.63 -7.56
CA ILE A 312 19.07 -26.70 -7.20
C ILE A 312 18.94 -26.94 -5.71
N HIS A 313 18.46 -28.14 -5.33
CA HIS A 313 18.26 -28.53 -3.94
C HIS A 313 19.48 -29.18 -3.33
N ALA A 314 20.16 -30.01 -4.10
CA ALA A 314 21.35 -30.72 -3.65
C ALA A 314 22.28 -31.04 -4.80
N THR A 315 23.54 -31.20 -4.48
CA THR A 315 24.58 -31.63 -5.42
C THR A 315 25.54 -32.59 -4.74
N SER A 316 26.08 -33.52 -5.49
CA SER A 316 27.15 -34.42 -5.04
C SER A 316 28.16 -34.60 -6.14
N LEU A 317 29.44 -34.53 -5.79
CA LEU A 317 30.56 -34.82 -6.69
C LEU A 317 31.35 -35.98 -6.08
N ALA A 318 31.41 -37.11 -6.80
CA ALA A 318 32.26 -38.27 -6.48
C ALA A 318 33.38 -38.35 -7.51
N TRP A 319 34.52 -38.97 -7.13
CA TRP A 319 35.67 -39.13 -8.02
C TRP A 319 36.46 -40.38 -7.66
N SER A 320 37.23 -40.89 -8.65
CA SER A 320 38.14 -42.02 -8.49
C SER A 320 39.44 -41.84 -9.29
#